data_99b3dd1b87377c548bb55d546dd7f589
#
_entry.id   99b3dd1b87377c548bb55d546dd7f589
#
_cell.length_a   1.000
_cell.length_b   1.000
_cell.length_c   1.000
_cell.angle_alpha   90.00
_cell.angle_beta   90.00
_cell.angle_gamma   90.00
#
_symmetry.space_group_name_H-M   'P 1'
#
loop_
_entity.id
_entity.type
_entity.pdbx_description
1 polymer ?
#
loop_
_entity_poly.entity_id
_entity_poly.type
_entity_poly.pdbx_seq_one_letter_code
_entity_poly.pdbx_strand_id
1 'polypeptide(L)'
;MNKKNVLQWLEDSARVYPEKTAFADPSREITYIQLVTNAQKIGSFLAEKIAMNEPVSFYLEKSVLAISGMFGAVYAGGFYSLLDTRQPEVRLYKILDVLESKILLTDEENFAKAQELFAEREIEIVKIEDILKKAAVNHSVLDRIRSDAMHTLSNFDPE
;
A
#
# COMPACT_ATOMS: atom_id res chain seq x y z
N MET A 1 -9.16 -1.76 -26.49
CA MET A 1 -8.48 -2.60 -25.49
C MET A 1 -8.84 -2.04 -24.11
N ASN A 2 -9.66 -2.74 -23.30
CA ASN A 2 -9.99 -2.28 -21.95
C ASN A 2 -8.69 -2.29 -21.11
N LYS A 3 -8.16 -1.12 -20.77
CA LYS A 3 -6.99 -0.99 -19.90
C LYS A 3 -7.40 -1.45 -18.50
N LYS A 4 -7.10 -2.70 -18.14
CA LYS A 4 -7.28 -3.20 -16.78
C LYS A 4 -6.10 -2.73 -15.93
N ASN A 5 -6.37 -2.14 -14.78
CA ASN A 5 -5.33 -1.87 -13.79
C ASN A 5 -5.06 -3.13 -12.94
N VAL A 6 -4.00 -3.10 -12.16
CA VAL A 6 -3.59 -4.23 -11.31
C VAL A 6 -4.67 -4.66 -10.31
N LEU A 7 -5.48 -3.72 -9.83
CA LEU A 7 -6.58 -4.01 -8.89
C LEU A 7 -7.69 -4.83 -9.53
N GLN A 8 -8.02 -4.57 -10.78
CA GLN A 8 -9.03 -5.37 -11.50
C GLN A 8 -8.58 -6.82 -11.64
N TRP A 9 -7.31 -7.06 -11.94
CA TRP A 9 -6.78 -8.41 -12.02
C TRP A 9 -6.80 -9.13 -10.68
N LEU A 10 -6.46 -8.41 -9.60
CA LEU A 10 -6.53 -8.95 -8.25
C LEU A 10 -7.98 -9.30 -7.87
N GLU A 11 -8.93 -8.40 -8.12
CA GLU A 11 -10.34 -8.59 -7.82
C GLU A 11 -10.98 -9.69 -8.68
N ASP A 12 -10.63 -9.78 -9.97
CA ASP A 12 -11.06 -10.86 -10.84
C ASP A 12 -10.55 -12.23 -10.36
N SER A 13 -9.29 -12.28 -9.90
CA SER A 13 -8.72 -13.50 -9.31
C SER A 13 -9.42 -13.88 -8.00
N ALA A 14 -9.73 -12.89 -7.16
CA ALA A 14 -10.46 -13.12 -5.90
C ALA A 14 -11.89 -13.60 -6.14
N ARG A 15 -12.54 -13.15 -7.23
CA ARG A 15 -13.88 -13.59 -7.60
C ARG A 15 -13.90 -15.04 -8.09
N VAL A 16 -12.87 -15.43 -8.85
CA VAL A 16 -12.80 -16.79 -9.45
C VAL A 16 -12.22 -17.80 -8.47
N TYR A 17 -11.22 -17.39 -7.66
CA TYR A 17 -10.47 -18.27 -6.78
C TYR A 17 -10.34 -17.67 -5.36
N PRO A 18 -11.44 -17.35 -4.65
CA PRO A 18 -11.41 -16.60 -3.40
C PRO A 18 -10.52 -17.24 -2.34
N GLU A 19 -10.62 -18.54 -2.16
CA GLU A 19 -9.91 -19.30 -1.11
C GLU A 19 -8.54 -19.83 -1.53
N LYS A 20 -8.13 -19.59 -2.78
CA LYS A 20 -6.80 -20.00 -3.22
C LYS A 20 -5.74 -19.08 -2.61
N THR A 21 -4.62 -19.66 -2.17
CA THR A 21 -3.45 -18.92 -1.71
C THR A 21 -2.95 -17.99 -2.81
N ALA A 22 -2.94 -16.67 -2.52
CA ALA A 22 -2.42 -15.64 -3.41
C ALA A 22 -0.93 -15.42 -3.17
N PHE A 23 -0.51 -15.31 -1.91
CA PHE A 23 0.87 -15.15 -1.49
C PHE A 23 1.14 -15.92 -0.20
N ALA A 24 2.40 -16.33 -0.04
CA ALA A 24 2.90 -16.96 1.19
C ALA A 24 4.29 -16.40 1.52
N ASP A 25 4.56 -16.21 2.79
CA ASP A 25 5.89 -15.99 3.36
C ASP A 25 6.22 -17.10 4.37
N PRO A 26 7.42 -17.11 4.98
CA PRO A 26 7.77 -18.18 5.93
C PRO A 26 6.85 -18.29 7.15
N SER A 27 6.11 -17.23 7.48
CA SER A 27 5.30 -17.13 8.71
C SER A 27 3.81 -17.31 8.46
N ARG A 28 3.33 -16.97 7.26
CA ARG A 28 1.89 -16.95 6.94
C ARG A 28 1.61 -17.04 5.45
N GLU A 29 0.40 -17.42 5.14
CA GLU A 29 -0.16 -17.31 3.78
C GLU A 29 -1.44 -16.50 3.79
N ILE A 30 -1.83 -15.98 2.64
CA ILE A 30 -3.03 -15.20 2.45
C ILE A 30 -3.76 -15.62 1.19
N THR A 31 -5.08 -15.80 1.27
CA THR A 31 -5.92 -16.10 0.11
C THR A 31 -6.22 -14.84 -0.69
N TYR A 32 -6.72 -14.99 -1.93
CA TYR A 32 -7.08 -13.85 -2.76
C TYR A 32 -8.13 -12.96 -2.11
N ILE A 33 -9.16 -13.53 -1.49
CA ILE A 33 -10.22 -12.74 -0.85
C ILE A 33 -9.69 -12.00 0.39
N GLN A 34 -8.82 -12.63 1.17
CA GLN A 34 -8.18 -11.98 2.32
C GLN A 34 -7.26 -10.84 1.88
N LEU A 35 -6.50 -11.03 0.79
CA LEU A 35 -5.62 -10.00 0.24
C LEU A 35 -6.41 -8.78 -0.21
N VAL A 36 -7.51 -8.98 -0.96
CA VAL A 36 -8.40 -7.88 -1.35
C VAL A 36 -8.95 -7.15 -0.14
N THR A 37 -9.45 -7.89 0.85
CA THR A 37 -10.02 -7.29 2.07
C THR A 37 -8.98 -6.48 2.84
N ASN A 38 -7.78 -7.01 3.04
CA ASN A 38 -6.70 -6.32 3.72
C ASN A 38 -6.25 -5.07 2.95
N ALA A 39 -6.08 -5.20 1.64
CA ALA A 39 -5.70 -4.08 0.79
C ALA A 39 -6.76 -2.97 0.79
N GLN A 40 -8.04 -3.31 0.77
CA GLN A 40 -9.13 -2.33 0.85
C GLN A 40 -9.21 -1.63 2.21
N LYS A 41 -8.95 -2.33 3.33
CA LYS A 41 -8.82 -1.71 4.65
C LYS A 41 -7.67 -0.71 4.71
N ILE A 42 -6.50 -1.12 4.24
CA ILE A 42 -5.32 -0.25 4.18
C ILE A 42 -5.57 0.92 3.24
N GLY A 43 -6.16 0.67 2.07
CA GLY A 43 -6.51 1.71 1.11
C GLY A 43 -7.50 2.73 1.67
N SER A 44 -8.52 2.29 2.42
CA SER A 44 -9.48 3.17 3.08
C SER A 44 -8.81 4.07 4.12
N PHE A 45 -7.91 3.52 4.92
CA PHE A 45 -7.10 4.28 5.87
C PHE A 45 -6.20 5.31 5.17
N LEU A 46 -5.48 4.87 4.15
CA LEU A 46 -4.55 5.74 3.41
C LEU A 46 -5.26 6.85 2.64
N ALA A 47 -6.48 6.60 2.15
CA ALA A 47 -7.27 7.60 1.42
C ALA A 47 -7.61 8.85 2.26
N GLU A 48 -7.54 8.75 3.59
CA GLU A 48 -7.69 9.89 4.51
C GLU A 48 -6.37 10.63 4.77
N LYS A 49 -5.24 10.04 4.35
CA LYS A 49 -3.88 10.53 4.66
C LYS A 49 -3.12 11.08 3.47
N ILE A 50 -3.43 10.58 2.27
CA ILE A 50 -2.73 10.95 1.04
C ILE A 50 -3.70 11.47 -0.03
N ALA A 51 -3.17 12.30 -0.91
CA ALA A 51 -3.84 12.68 -2.15
C ALA A 51 -3.51 11.70 -3.29
N MET A 52 -4.20 11.86 -4.43
CA MET A 52 -3.90 11.10 -5.65
C MET A 52 -2.43 11.29 -6.07
N ASN A 53 -1.80 10.19 -6.46
CA ASN A 53 -0.40 10.14 -6.90
C ASN A 53 0.62 10.56 -5.84
N GLU A 54 0.27 10.54 -4.55
CA GLU A 54 1.24 10.72 -3.48
C GLU A 54 1.93 9.39 -3.11
N PRO A 55 3.21 9.45 -2.68
CA PRO A 55 3.96 8.27 -2.27
C PRO A 55 3.53 7.75 -0.90
N VAL A 56 3.51 6.43 -0.77
CA VAL A 56 3.47 5.71 0.50
C VAL A 56 4.77 4.94 0.64
N SER A 57 5.58 5.27 1.64
CA SER A 57 6.82 4.58 1.91
C SER A 57 6.59 3.36 2.80
N PHE A 58 7.39 2.32 2.60
CA PHE A 58 7.31 1.07 3.33
C PHE A 58 8.69 0.71 3.88
N TYR A 59 8.78 0.45 5.17
CA TYR A 59 10.00 -0.02 5.83
C TYR A 59 9.73 -1.33 6.55
N LEU A 60 9.83 -2.43 5.82
CA LEU A 60 9.63 -3.80 6.29
C LEU A 60 10.22 -4.81 5.29
N GLU A 61 10.38 -6.05 5.73
CA GLU A 61 10.80 -7.15 4.87
C GLU A 61 9.68 -7.57 3.90
N LYS A 62 10.06 -8.30 2.86
CA LYS A 62 9.11 -8.93 1.93
C LYS A 62 8.21 -9.89 2.69
N SER A 63 6.92 -9.62 2.70
CA SER A 63 5.94 -10.36 3.47
C SER A 63 4.53 -10.23 2.91
N VAL A 64 3.63 -11.04 3.43
CA VAL A 64 2.18 -10.92 3.16
C VAL A 64 1.65 -9.54 3.57
N LEU A 65 2.18 -8.94 4.65
CA LEU A 65 1.81 -7.59 5.07
C LEU A 65 2.29 -6.54 4.06
N ALA A 66 3.53 -6.66 3.58
CA ALA A 66 4.08 -5.76 2.57
C ALA A 66 3.22 -5.74 1.30
N ILE A 67 2.86 -6.92 0.76
CA ILE A 67 1.99 -7.06 -0.42
C ILE A 67 0.61 -6.44 -0.16
N SER A 68 0.01 -6.70 1.00
CA SER A 68 -1.29 -6.10 1.37
C SER A 68 -1.21 -4.57 1.40
N GLY A 69 -0.13 -4.02 1.96
CA GLY A 69 0.13 -2.59 2.00
C GLY A 69 0.33 -1.98 0.61
N MET A 70 1.10 -2.64 -0.25
CA MET A 70 1.35 -2.18 -1.63
C MET A 70 0.05 -2.05 -2.42
N PHE A 71 -0.81 -3.07 -2.40
CA PHE A 71 -2.14 -2.98 -3.03
C PHE A 71 -3.02 -1.94 -2.34
N GLY A 72 -2.90 -1.77 -1.02
CA GLY A 72 -3.60 -0.72 -0.27
C GLY A 72 -3.23 0.68 -0.74
N ALA A 73 -1.95 0.96 -0.97
CA ALA A 73 -1.50 2.23 -1.53
C ALA A 73 -2.11 2.51 -2.91
N VAL A 74 -2.22 1.48 -3.76
CA VAL A 74 -2.86 1.60 -5.07
C VAL A 74 -4.37 1.82 -4.94
N TYR A 75 -5.06 1.16 -3.98
CA TYR A 75 -6.47 1.42 -3.70
C TYR A 75 -6.73 2.86 -3.25
N ALA A 76 -5.79 3.46 -2.50
CA ALA A 76 -5.85 4.86 -2.08
C ALA A 76 -5.50 5.88 -3.20
N GLY A 77 -5.18 5.41 -4.39
CA GLY A 77 -4.78 6.26 -5.51
C GLY A 77 -3.35 6.78 -5.44
N GLY A 78 -2.54 6.28 -4.51
CA GLY A 78 -1.13 6.58 -4.37
C GLY A 78 -0.23 5.57 -5.10
N PHE A 79 1.06 5.70 -4.88
CA PHE A 79 2.05 4.70 -5.28
C PHE A 79 2.94 4.32 -4.11
N TYR A 80 3.54 3.15 -4.17
CA TYR A 80 4.37 2.63 -3.08
C TYR A 80 5.87 2.70 -3.41
N SER A 81 6.69 2.90 -2.37
CA SER A 81 8.14 2.80 -2.43
C SER A 81 8.64 1.95 -1.26
N LEU A 82 9.37 0.89 -1.58
CA LEU A 82 9.94 0.00 -0.58
C LEU A 82 11.33 0.48 -0.17
N LEU A 83 11.53 0.69 1.12
CA LEU A 83 12.81 0.96 1.75
C LEU A 83 13.37 -0.36 2.28
N ASP A 84 14.47 -0.84 1.68
CA ASP A 84 15.11 -2.08 2.15
C ASP A 84 15.72 -1.86 3.53
N THR A 85 15.28 -2.64 4.51
CA THR A 85 15.72 -2.55 5.92
C THR A 85 17.23 -2.79 6.13
N ARG A 86 17.91 -3.31 5.12
CA ARG A 86 19.37 -3.56 5.11
C ARG A 86 20.17 -2.43 4.49
N GLN A 87 19.52 -1.43 3.92
CA GLN A 87 20.20 -0.30 3.32
C GLN A 87 20.81 0.63 4.39
N PRO A 88 21.95 1.29 4.08
CA PRO A 88 22.48 2.33 4.95
C PRO A 88 21.50 3.48 5.16
N GLU A 89 21.43 4.02 6.36
CA GLU A 89 20.52 5.11 6.75
C GLU A 89 20.60 6.31 5.81
N VAL A 90 21.81 6.73 5.45
CA VAL A 90 22.04 7.85 4.52
C VAL A 90 21.32 7.64 3.17
N ARG A 91 21.24 6.39 2.69
CA ARG A 91 20.52 6.08 1.46
C ARG A 91 19.00 6.14 1.65
N LEU A 92 18.51 5.63 2.77
CA LEU A 92 17.09 5.69 3.11
C LEU A 92 16.61 7.15 3.22
N TYR A 93 17.43 8.01 3.85
CA TYR A 93 17.13 9.44 3.96
C TYR A 93 17.05 10.12 2.59
N LYS A 94 18.01 9.86 1.69
CA LYS A 94 17.99 10.41 0.34
C LYS A 94 16.75 9.98 -0.46
N ILE A 95 16.32 8.73 -0.29
CA ILE A 95 15.10 8.24 -0.94
C ILE A 95 13.88 9.00 -0.43
N LEU A 96 13.74 9.15 0.89
CA LEU A 96 12.63 9.89 1.51
C LEU A 96 12.65 11.39 1.14
N ASP A 97 13.83 12.00 1.03
CA ASP A 97 13.97 13.41 0.60
C ASP A 97 13.45 13.63 -0.83
N VAL A 98 13.67 12.66 -1.72
CA VAL A 98 13.18 12.72 -3.11
C VAL A 98 11.69 12.41 -3.20
N LEU A 99 11.20 11.47 -2.38
CA LEU A 99 9.79 11.05 -2.42
C LEU A 99 8.87 12.07 -1.74
N GLU A 100 9.36 12.80 -0.75
CA GLU A 100 8.55 13.68 0.11
C GLU A 100 7.35 12.96 0.73
N SER A 101 7.54 11.69 1.09
CA SER A 101 6.49 10.85 1.64
C SER A 101 6.04 11.32 3.00
N LYS A 102 4.73 11.50 3.19
CA LYS A 102 4.12 11.93 4.46
C LYS A 102 3.81 10.78 5.40
N ILE A 103 3.77 9.56 4.86
CA ILE A 103 3.43 8.36 5.62
C ILE A 103 4.37 7.21 5.28
N LEU A 104 4.74 6.48 6.31
CA LEU A 104 5.56 5.27 6.23
C LEU A 104 4.84 4.13 6.94
N LEU A 105 4.57 3.07 6.19
CA LEU A 105 4.01 1.85 6.72
C LEU A 105 5.12 0.86 7.08
N THR A 106 4.96 0.22 8.21
CA THR A 106 5.89 -0.80 8.72
C THR A 106 5.12 -1.92 9.40
N ASP A 107 5.81 -2.93 9.88
CA ASP A 107 5.26 -4.02 10.68
C ASP A 107 5.68 -3.90 12.16
N GLU A 108 5.15 -4.77 13.02
CA GLU A 108 5.50 -4.81 14.45
C GLU A 108 6.99 -5.00 14.68
N GLU A 109 7.65 -5.85 13.86
CA GLU A 109 9.06 -6.19 14.01
C GLU A 109 9.98 -4.99 13.76
N ASN A 110 9.66 -4.17 12.75
CA ASN A 110 10.48 -3.03 12.34
C ASN A 110 10.03 -1.69 12.93
N PHE A 111 8.91 -1.64 13.66
CA PHE A 111 8.31 -0.39 14.12
C PHE A 111 9.24 0.44 15.00
N ALA A 112 9.82 -0.15 16.04
CA ALA A 112 10.72 0.56 16.95
C ALA A 112 11.95 1.12 16.23
N LYS A 113 12.53 0.34 15.32
CA LYS A 113 13.67 0.76 14.51
C LYS A 113 13.28 1.87 13.53
N ALA A 114 12.10 1.79 12.92
CA ALA A 114 11.60 2.84 12.05
C ALA A 114 11.40 4.16 12.80
N GLN A 115 10.84 4.11 14.02
CA GLN A 115 10.67 5.29 14.87
C GLN A 115 12.01 5.96 15.24
N GLU A 116 13.02 5.17 15.60
CA GLU A 116 14.36 5.68 15.89
C GLU A 116 15.01 6.28 14.65
N LEU A 117 14.99 5.53 13.53
CA LEU A 117 15.66 5.90 12.28
C LEU A 117 15.10 7.19 11.67
N PHE A 118 13.80 7.38 11.74
CA PHE A 118 13.11 8.50 11.09
C PHE A 118 12.60 9.56 12.08
N ALA A 119 13.11 9.57 13.34
CA ALA A 119 12.67 10.46 14.42
C ALA A 119 12.75 11.96 14.08
N GLU A 120 13.76 12.36 13.30
CA GLU A 120 13.99 13.76 12.89
C GLU A 120 13.19 14.18 11.65
N ARG A 121 12.29 13.31 11.14
CA ARG A 121 11.54 13.55 9.92
C ARG A 121 10.06 13.77 10.19
N GLU A 122 9.45 14.68 9.44
CA GLU A 122 8.01 14.91 9.44
C GLU A 122 7.29 13.82 8.62
N ILE A 123 7.32 12.58 9.11
CA ILE A 123 6.66 11.43 8.50
C ILE A 123 5.87 10.66 9.55
N GLU A 124 4.61 10.36 9.25
CA GLU A 124 3.77 9.53 10.12
C GLU A 124 4.15 8.06 9.95
N ILE A 125 4.55 7.38 11.02
CA ILE A 125 4.94 5.96 10.99
C ILE A 125 3.81 5.13 11.58
N VAL A 126 3.28 4.19 10.78
CA VAL A 126 2.10 3.39 11.15
C VAL A 126 2.36 1.91 10.93
N LYS A 127 1.93 1.09 11.89
CA LYS A 127 1.96 -0.38 11.75
C LYS A 127 0.78 -0.86 10.90
N ILE A 128 1.07 -1.72 9.92
CA ILE A 128 0.02 -2.32 9.08
C ILE A 128 -0.94 -3.15 9.92
N GLU A 129 -0.43 -3.86 10.91
CA GLU A 129 -1.25 -4.66 11.84
C GLU A 129 -2.30 -3.82 12.58
N ASP A 130 -1.94 -2.60 12.97
CA ASP A 130 -2.87 -1.68 13.64
C ASP A 130 -3.97 -1.19 12.69
N ILE A 131 -3.62 -0.92 11.44
CA ILE A 131 -4.61 -0.59 10.41
C ILE A 131 -5.59 -1.74 10.21
N LEU A 132 -5.08 -2.97 10.04
CA LEU A 132 -5.90 -4.15 9.81
C LEU A 132 -6.86 -4.47 10.97
N LYS A 133 -6.46 -4.14 12.21
CA LYS A 133 -7.29 -4.31 13.41
C LYS A 133 -8.40 -3.26 13.53
N LYS A 134 -8.12 -2.01 13.16
CA LYS A 134 -8.96 -0.85 13.47
C LYS A 134 -9.74 -0.33 12.27
N ALA A 135 -9.18 -0.40 11.06
CA ALA A 135 -9.81 0.17 9.88
C ALA A 135 -10.97 -0.69 9.35
N ALA A 136 -12.03 -0.02 8.94
CA ALA A 136 -13.10 -0.60 8.14
C ALA A 136 -12.91 -0.27 6.66
N VAL A 137 -13.48 -1.09 5.77
CA VAL A 137 -13.48 -0.80 4.33
C VAL A 137 -14.51 0.30 4.05
N ASN A 138 -14.07 1.37 3.39
CA ASN A 138 -14.94 2.43 2.90
C ASN A 138 -15.07 2.36 1.39
N HIS A 139 -16.00 1.54 0.91
CA HIS A 139 -16.22 1.30 -0.51
C HIS A 139 -16.52 2.58 -1.29
N SER A 140 -17.29 3.52 -0.73
CA SER A 140 -17.65 4.76 -1.43
C SER A 140 -16.43 5.65 -1.72
N VAL A 141 -15.47 5.69 -0.81
CA VAL A 141 -14.20 6.41 -1.00
C VAL A 141 -13.33 5.72 -2.05
N LEU A 142 -13.18 4.39 -1.96
CA LEU A 142 -12.37 3.62 -2.90
C LEU A 142 -12.94 3.67 -4.33
N ASP A 143 -14.26 3.60 -4.48
CA ASP A 143 -14.92 3.69 -5.79
C ASP A 143 -14.76 5.09 -6.41
N ARG A 144 -14.84 6.15 -5.61
CA ARG A 144 -14.57 7.52 -6.08
C ARG A 144 -13.13 7.67 -6.58
N ILE A 145 -12.14 7.20 -5.80
CA ILE A 145 -10.72 7.24 -6.18
C ILE A 145 -10.50 6.48 -7.49
N ARG A 146 -11.11 5.30 -7.64
CA ARG A 146 -11.04 4.51 -8.88
C ARG A 146 -11.62 5.27 -10.06
N SER A 147 -12.76 5.94 -9.90
CA SER A 147 -13.39 6.75 -10.93
C SER A 147 -12.48 7.90 -11.38
N ASP A 148 -11.90 8.63 -10.42
CA ASP A 148 -11.00 9.75 -10.68
C ASP A 148 -9.73 9.28 -11.41
N ALA A 149 -9.14 8.16 -11.01
CA ALA A 149 -7.98 7.56 -11.66
C ALA A 149 -8.28 7.14 -13.11
N MET A 150 -9.46 6.59 -13.37
CA MET A 150 -9.89 6.21 -14.74
C MET A 150 -10.10 7.44 -15.62
N HIS A 151 -10.65 8.53 -15.10
CA HIS A 151 -10.77 9.80 -15.83
C HIS A 151 -9.41 10.38 -16.22
N THR A 152 -8.44 10.34 -15.31
CA THR A 152 -7.08 10.81 -15.57
C THR A 152 -6.41 10.00 -16.68
N LEU A 153 -6.59 8.67 -16.68
CA LEU A 153 -6.02 7.78 -17.71
C LEU A 153 -6.70 7.92 -19.07
N SER A 154 -8.00 8.27 -19.12
CA SER A 154 -8.73 8.47 -20.40
C SER A 154 -8.28 9.75 -21.12
N ASN A 155 -7.73 10.72 -20.38
CA ASN A 155 -7.19 11.96 -20.94
C ASN A 155 -5.70 11.84 -21.37
N PHE A 156 -5.07 10.71 -21.11
CA PHE A 156 -3.74 10.39 -21.59
C PHE A 156 -3.88 9.73 -22.98
N ASP A 157 -3.87 10.53 -24.05
CA ASP A 157 -3.73 10.05 -25.41
C ASP A 157 -2.23 9.92 -25.72
N PRO A 158 -1.69 8.71 -25.86
CA PRO A 158 -0.31 8.56 -26.32
C PRO A 158 -0.30 8.79 -27.82
N GLU A 159 0.19 9.95 -28.27
CA GLU A 159 0.65 10.11 -29.64
C GLU A 159 1.77 9.11 -29.99
#